data_fb3d13c340c26ca8ad9797e922c26c0a
#
_entry.id   fb3d13c340c26ca8ad9797e922c26c0a
#
_cell.length_a   1.000
_cell.length_b   1.000
_cell.length_c   1.000
_cell.angle_alpha   90.00
_cell.angle_beta   90.00
_cell.angle_gamma   90.00
#
_symmetry.space_group_name_H-M   'P 1'
#
loop_
_entity.id
_entity.type
_entity.pdbx_description
1 polymer ?
#
loop_
_entity_poly.entity_id
_entity_poly.type
_entity_poly.pdbx_seq_one_letter_code
_entity_poly.pdbx_strand_id
1 'polypeptide(L)'
;MKTIAGFSAAAILCAAGASFAQDYPTKPIRVIVPLTPGSGADIAGRIVAKHLSDALKQPVLVENRPGAGGVIGTQALLNADADGYTLMVQSASHAANPAIYKTLPYDPLKDIVDVALLGMTPYVMIAARGGAYPTLKALIDAAKAKPGQIPFASAGVGSSTHMAAEYVAQVAGIKILNIPYKGSPEAIQDTIAGRTAFYMAPINTAIGLVSEGRLAPLGISSRRRSEVLPAAVPLAEQGFPAYDVTLWFGMWAPAGTPPAVVQRLNAQVASVLKNREVVEQFGKLGIGPQSMAPEEFGRFVRSEITTYQRIVKQAAIPQQ
;
A
#
# COMPACT_ATOMS: atom_id res chain seq x y z
N MET A 1 -16.63 23.12 67.45
CA MET A 1 -17.46 22.16 66.71
C MET A 1 -17.93 22.82 65.40
N LYS A 2 -17.71 22.27 64.27
CA LYS A 2 -17.93 22.66 62.84
C LYS A 2 -16.60 22.79 62.14
N THR A 3 -16.21 22.12 61.03
CA THR A 3 -16.94 21.35 60.00
C THR A 3 -15.89 20.61 59.18
N ILE A 4 -16.05 19.34 58.96
CA ILE A 4 -15.33 18.54 57.95
C ILE A 4 -16.40 18.04 57.00
N ALA A 5 -16.50 18.61 55.84
CA ALA A 5 -17.25 18.03 54.70
C ALA A 5 -16.83 18.80 53.43
N GLY A 6 -16.09 18.20 52.52
CA GLY A 6 -15.80 18.80 51.21
C GLY A 6 -14.58 18.27 50.48
N PHE A 7 -14.30 16.96 50.51
CA PHE A 7 -13.19 16.40 49.71
C PHE A 7 -13.48 15.00 49.19
N SER A 8 -14.58 14.78 48.49
CA SER A 8 -14.88 13.44 47.92
C SER A 8 -15.53 13.43 46.54
N ALA A 9 -15.74 14.58 45.89
CA ALA A 9 -16.42 14.59 44.59
C ALA A 9 -15.54 14.66 43.36
N ALA A 10 -14.23 14.96 43.51
CA ALA A 10 -13.31 15.14 42.36
C ALA A 10 -12.59 13.88 41.88
N ALA A 11 -12.62 12.78 42.65
CA ALA A 11 -11.89 11.55 42.33
C ALA A 11 -12.66 10.56 41.43
N ILE A 12 -13.95 10.75 41.20
CA ILE A 12 -14.80 9.76 40.48
C ILE A 12 -14.82 10.00 38.94
N LEU A 13 -14.47 11.21 38.46
CA LEU A 13 -14.55 11.49 37.02
C LEU A 13 -13.35 10.96 36.19
N CYS A 14 -12.24 10.58 36.79
CA CYS A 14 -11.08 10.05 36.04
C CYS A 14 -11.12 8.54 35.79
N ALA A 15 -12.02 7.78 36.39
CA ALA A 15 -12.10 6.32 36.24
C ALA A 15 -12.95 5.86 35.06
N ALA A 16 -13.80 6.71 34.47
CA ALA A 16 -14.72 6.33 33.40
C ALA A 16 -14.05 6.20 32.01
N GLY A 17 -12.85 6.76 31.81
CA GLY A 17 -12.15 6.71 30.52
C GLY A 17 -11.34 5.43 30.25
N ALA A 18 -11.02 4.65 31.26
CA ALA A 18 -10.16 3.48 31.12
C ALA A 18 -10.91 2.17 30.82
N SER A 19 -12.25 2.13 31.02
CA SER A 19 -13.03 0.90 30.92
C SER A 19 -13.33 0.48 29.49
N PHE A 20 -13.41 1.41 28.53
CA PHE A 20 -13.79 1.10 27.15
C PHE A 20 -12.70 0.38 26.33
N ALA A 21 -11.43 0.48 26.73
CA ALA A 21 -10.33 -0.15 25.98
C ALA A 21 -10.08 -1.61 26.40
N GLN A 22 -10.56 -2.05 27.55
CA GLN A 22 -10.36 -3.43 28.02
C GLN A 22 -11.23 -4.44 27.26
N ASP A 23 -12.40 -4.05 26.76
CA ASP A 23 -13.35 -4.95 26.09
C ASP A 23 -13.29 -4.87 24.55
N TYR A 24 -12.50 -3.97 23.96
CA TYR A 24 -12.35 -3.88 22.50
C TYR A 24 -11.48 -5.01 21.97
N PRO A 25 -11.84 -5.70 20.85
CA PRO A 25 -13.12 -5.66 20.16
C PRO A 25 -14.16 -6.64 20.75
N THR A 26 -15.44 -6.25 20.74
CA THR A 26 -16.57 -7.11 21.17
C THR A 26 -17.46 -7.55 20.00
N LYS A 27 -17.22 -7.03 18.79
CA LYS A 27 -17.95 -7.32 17.55
C LYS A 27 -16.95 -7.47 16.38
N PRO A 28 -17.36 -8.02 15.23
CA PRO A 28 -16.50 -8.14 14.06
C PRO A 28 -15.90 -6.81 13.60
N ILE A 29 -14.64 -6.86 13.14
CA ILE A 29 -13.94 -5.72 12.55
C ILE A 29 -14.00 -5.85 11.02
N ARG A 30 -14.34 -4.77 10.33
CA ARG A 30 -14.31 -4.66 8.88
C ARG A 30 -13.01 -4.00 8.43
N VAL A 31 -12.32 -4.60 7.46
CA VAL A 31 -11.11 -4.04 6.83
C VAL A 31 -11.41 -3.73 5.37
N ILE A 32 -11.47 -2.45 5.03
CA ILE A 32 -11.63 -1.99 3.65
C ILE A 32 -10.28 -2.10 2.93
N VAL A 33 -10.27 -2.74 1.76
CA VAL A 33 -9.14 -2.71 0.82
C VAL A 33 -9.59 -1.96 -0.43
N PRO A 34 -9.02 -0.78 -0.72
CA PRO A 34 -9.49 0.09 -1.80
C PRO A 34 -8.95 -0.28 -3.19
N LEU A 35 -8.72 -1.57 -3.41
CA LEU A 35 -8.25 -2.18 -4.66
C LEU A 35 -9.00 -3.48 -4.92
N THR A 36 -8.94 -4.02 -6.15
CA THR A 36 -9.59 -5.28 -6.49
C THR A 36 -9.00 -6.47 -5.70
N PRO A 37 -9.81 -7.52 -5.45
CA PRO A 37 -9.31 -8.76 -4.85
C PRO A 37 -8.09 -9.31 -5.60
N GLY A 38 -7.08 -9.80 -4.88
CA GLY A 38 -5.82 -10.28 -5.45
C GLY A 38 -4.79 -9.19 -5.75
N SER A 39 -5.08 -7.92 -5.47
CA SER A 39 -4.08 -6.85 -5.45
C SER A 39 -3.09 -7.03 -4.29
N GLY A 40 -1.90 -6.44 -4.40
CA GLY A 40 -0.85 -6.59 -3.38
C GLY A 40 -1.30 -6.27 -1.95
N ALA A 41 -2.06 -5.18 -1.77
CA ALA A 41 -2.63 -4.81 -0.47
C ALA A 41 -3.74 -5.77 -0.01
N ASP A 42 -4.53 -6.35 -0.92
CA ASP A 42 -5.56 -7.33 -0.58
C ASP A 42 -4.91 -8.62 -0.05
N ILE A 43 -3.88 -9.11 -0.73
CA ILE A 43 -3.14 -10.31 -0.31
C ILE A 43 -2.52 -10.09 1.09
N ALA A 44 -1.78 -9.00 1.29
CA ALA A 44 -1.17 -8.68 2.57
C ALA A 44 -2.22 -8.47 3.67
N GLY A 45 -3.29 -7.74 3.36
CA GLY A 45 -4.40 -7.46 4.28
C GLY A 45 -5.12 -8.73 4.73
N ARG A 46 -5.38 -9.69 3.83
CA ARG A 46 -6.05 -10.97 4.19
C ARG A 46 -5.18 -11.86 5.07
N ILE A 47 -3.89 -11.90 4.83
CA ILE A 47 -2.96 -12.65 5.70
C ILE A 47 -2.98 -12.06 7.10
N VAL A 48 -2.86 -10.73 7.23
CA VAL A 48 -2.89 -10.05 8.53
C VAL A 48 -4.26 -10.19 9.19
N ALA A 49 -5.36 -10.01 8.45
CA ALA A 49 -6.73 -10.10 8.97
C ALA A 49 -7.04 -11.48 9.55
N LYS A 50 -6.61 -12.57 8.90
CA LYS A 50 -6.75 -13.94 9.39
C LYS A 50 -6.12 -14.08 10.78
N HIS A 51 -4.87 -13.70 10.92
CA HIS A 51 -4.15 -13.84 12.19
C HIS A 51 -4.59 -12.83 13.27
N LEU A 52 -5.10 -11.65 12.85
CA LEU A 52 -5.75 -10.71 13.76
C LEU A 52 -7.07 -11.29 14.30
N SER A 53 -7.85 -12.00 13.47
CA SER A 53 -9.07 -12.66 13.94
C SER A 53 -8.77 -13.64 15.07
N ASP A 54 -7.71 -14.43 14.92
CA ASP A 54 -7.29 -15.40 15.94
C ASP A 54 -6.80 -14.71 17.22
N ALA A 55 -6.00 -13.64 17.08
CA ALA A 55 -5.44 -12.89 18.19
C ALA A 55 -6.48 -12.09 18.98
N LEU A 56 -7.46 -11.50 18.27
CA LEU A 56 -8.51 -10.67 18.86
C LEU A 56 -9.75 -11.47 19.28
N LYS A 57 -9.83 -12.75 18.89
CA LYS A 57 -11.01 -13.63 19.10
C LYS A 57 -12.30 -13.01 18.56
N GLN A 58 -12.19 -12.23 17.51
CA GLN A 58 -13.29 -11.60 16.79
C GLN A 58 -13.04 -11.69 15.29
N PRO A 59 -14.06 -11.89 14.45
CA PRO A 59 -13.88 -11.91 13.00
C PRO A 59 -13.30 -10.59 12.48
N VAL A 60 -12.26 -10.67 11.63
CA VAL A 60 -11.72 -9.54 10.89
C VAL A 60 -11.97 -9.79 9.40
N LEU A 61 -12.92 -9.06 8.84
CA LEU A 61 -13.49 -9.32 7.51
C LEU A 61 -12.96 -8.31 6.49
N VAL A 62 -12.36 -8.81 5.41
CA VAL A 62 -11.82 -7.96 4.34
C VAL A 62 -12.89 -7.72 3.28
N GLU A 63 -13.14 -6.45 2.99
CA GLU A 63 -14.07 -5.95 1.98
C GLU A 63 -13.34 -5.10 0.94
N ASN A 64 -13.44 -5.44 -0.35
CA ASN A 64 -12.82 -4.66 -1.41
C ASN A 64 -13.73 -3.54 -1.90
N ARG A 65 -13.21 -2.30 -1.95
CA ARG A 65 -13.90 -1.09 -2.46
C ARG A 65 -12.99 -0.37 -3.47
N PRO A 66 -12.80 -0.94 -4.69
CA PRO A 66 -11.84 -0.44 -5.66
C PRO A 66 -12.32 0.82 -6.37
N GLY A 67 -11.35 1.63 -6.85
CA GLY A 67 -11.59 2.74 -7.76
C GLY A 67 -10.76 3.98 -7.46
N ALA A 68 -10.46 4.76 -8.52
CA ALA A 68 -9.69 6.01 -8.47
C ALA A 68 -8.37 5.91 -7.67
N GLY A 69 -7.55 4.85 -7.94
CA GLY A 69 -6.29 4.65 -7.22
C GLY A 69 -6.44 4.45 -5.71
N GLY A 70 -7.65 4.10 -5.23
CA GLY A 70 -7.96 3.90 -3.82
C GLY A 70 -8.79 5.01 -3.15
N VAL A 71 -9.08 6.11 -3.84
CA VAL A 71 -9.87 7.23 -3.29
C VAL A 71 -11.27 6.77 -2.86
N ILE A 72 -11.96 5.92 -3.67
CA ILE A 72 -13.31 5.45 -3.35
C ILE A 72 -13.35 4.65 -2.05
N GLY A 73 -12.41 3.73 -1.85
CA GLY A 73 -12.34 2.93 -0.62
C GLY A 73 -11.93 3.77 0.59
N THR A 74 -11.07 4.79 0.40
CA THR A 74 -10.72 5.74 1.45
C THR A 74 -11.95 6.55 1.89
N GLN A 75 -12.78 7.04 0.96
CA GLN A 75 -14.05 7.69 1.31
C GLN A 75 -15.01 6.76 2.08
N ALA A 76 -15.03 5.46 1.72
CA ALA A 76 -15.83 4.49 2.46
C ALA A 76 -15.33 4.27 3.90
N LEU A 77 -14.02 4.41 4.16
CA LEU A 77 -13.48 4.46 5.53
C LEU A 77 -13.96 5.69 6.28
N LEU A 78 -13.90 6.86 5.66
CA LEU A 78 -14.23 8.14 6.30
C LEU A 78 -15.72 8.26 6.65
N ASN A 79 -16.58 7.54 5.95
CA ASN A 79 -18.02 7.47 6.25
C ASN A 79 -18.36 6.46 7.35
N ALA A 80 -17.37 5.81 7.95
CA ALA A 80 -17.56 4.86 9.04
C ALA A 80 -17.36 5.54 10.39
N ASP A 81 -17.95 4.94 11.45
CA ASP A 81 -17.76 5.40 12.81
C ASP A 81 -16.29 5.31 13.23
N ALA A 82 -15.82 6.30 13.98
CA ALA A 82 -14.44 6.34 14.50
C ALA A 82 -14.33 5.51 15.81
N ASP A 83 -14.77 4.27 15.77
CA ASP A 83 -14.82 3.35 16.92
C ASP A 83 -13.78 2.20 16.84
N GLY A 84 -12.99 2.17 15.73
CA GLY A 84 -12.01 1.13 15.46
C GLY A 84 -12.55 -0.14 14.82
N TYR A 85 -13.85 -0.27 14.57
CA TYR A 85 -14.46 -1.45 13.93
C TYR A 85 -14.50 -1.38 12.41
N THR A 86 -14.11 -0.24 11.82
CA THR A 86 -13.82 -0.13 10.40
C THR A 86 -12.40 0.36 10.22
N LEU A 87 -11.59 -0.44 9.55
CA LEU A 87 -10.18 -0.16 9.25
C LEU A 87 -9.99 -0.15 7.74
N MET A 88 -8.87 0.38 7.28
CA MET A 88 -8.43 0.27 5.88
C MET A 88 -7.04 -0.34 5.82
N VAL A 89 -6.82 -1.24 4.88
CA VAL A 89 -5.48 -1.66 4.46
C VAL A 89 -5.25 -1.20 3.04
N GLN A 90 -4.22 -0.39 2.83
CA GLN A 90 -3.84 0.15 1.54
C GLN A 90 -2.33 0.06 1.33
N SER A 91 -1.92 0.25 0.09
CA SER A 91 -0.52 0.41 -0.32
C SER A 91 -0.05 1.87 -0.21
N ALA A 92 1.19 2.13 -0.59
CA ALA A 92 1.77 3.46 -0.78
C ALA A 92 0.91 4.41 -1.63
N SER A 93 -0.15 3.93 -2.31
CA SER A 93 -1.14 4.76 -3.00
C SER A 93 -1.79 5.78 -2.08
N HIS A 94 -1.94 5.48 -0.78
CA HIS A 94 -2.41 6.44 0.21
C HIS A 94 -1.56 7.71 0.24
N ALA A 95 -0.25 7.57 0.18
CA ALA A 95 0.68 8.71 0.14
C ALA A 95 0.85 9.31 -1.26
N ALA A 96 0.57 8.56 -2.33
CA ALA A 96 0.69 9.03 -3.71
C ALA A 96 -0.50 9.89 -4.16
N ASN A 97 -1.71 9.58 -3.68
CA ASN A 97 -2.94 10.29 -4.07
C ASN A 97 -2.85 11.81 -3.88
N PRO A 98 -2.36 12.38 -2.75
CA PRO A 98 -2.26 13.83 -2.57
C PRO A 98 -1.32 14.53 -3.54
N ALA A 99 -0.44 13.80 -4.21
CA ALA A 99 0.46 14.37 -5.22
C ALA A 99 -0.18 14.45 -6.61
N ILE A 100 -1.14 13.56 -6.91
CA ILE A 100 -1.75 13.42 -8.23
C ILE A 100 -3.08 14.16 -8.34
N TYR A 101 -3.92 14.12 -7.31
CA TYR A 101 -5.22 14.76 -7.35
C TYR A 101 -5.12 16.22 -6.91
N LYS A 102 -5.53 17.15 -7.78
CA LYS A 102 -5.65 18.59 -7.44
C LYS A 102 -6.63 18.82 -6.30
N THR A 103 -7.70 18.05 -6.32
CA THR A 103 -8.74 18.07 -5.30
C THR A 103 -9.03 16.67 -4.83
N LEU A 104 -8.52 16.31 -3.66
CA LEU A 104 -8.93 15.10 -2.95
C LEU A 104 -10.17 15.41 -2.12
N PRO A 105 -11.14 14.48 -2.04
CA PRO A 105 -12.32 14.68 -1.20
C PRO A 105 -12.04 14.42 0.30
N TYR A 106 -10.77 14.41 0.70
CA TYR A 106 -10.31 14.22 2.09
C TYR A 106 -8.88 14.74 2.27
N ASP A 107 -8.52 15.03 3.51
CA ASP A 107 -7.14 15.33 3.91
C ASP A 107 -6.52 14.05 4.52
N PRO A 108 -5.53 13.42 3.86
CA PRO A 108 -4.95 12.16 4.33
C PRO A 108 -4.21 12.27 5.66
N LEU A 109 -3.90 13.49 6.12
CA LEU A 109 -3.19 13.72 7.38
C LEU A 109 -4.10 14.16 8.53
N LYS A 110 -5.34 14.57 8.23
CA LYS A 110 -6.30 15.04 9.25
C LYS A 110 -7.49 14.12 9.43
N ASP A 111 -7.99 13.53 8.33
CA ASP A 111 -9.23 12.78 8.34
C ASP A 111 -8.99 11.29 8.63
N ILE A 112 -7.71 10.88 8.72
CA ILE A 112 -7.29 9.48 8.87
C ILE A 112 -6.23 9.40 9.97
N VAL A 113 -6.31 8.35 10.80
CA VAL A 113 -5.28 8.04 11.80
C VAL A 113 -4.47 6.83 11.38
N ASP A 114 -3.15 6.96 11.50
CA ASP A 114 -2.19 5.90 11.20
C ASP A 114 -2.23 4.83 12.30
N VAL A 115 -2.45 3.56 11.94
CA VAL A 115 -2.51 2.44 12.88
C VAL A 115 -1.21 1.65 12.88
N ALA A 116 -0.78 1.13 11.72
CA ALA A 116 0.42 0.30 11.64
C ALA A 116 0.96 0.19 10.21
N LEU A 117 2.27 0.11 10.08
CA LEU A 117 2.92 -0.47 8.90
C LEU A 117 2.78 -2.00 8.97
N LEU A 118 2.49 -2.65 7.83
CA LEU A 118 2.37 -4.10 7.74
C LEU A 118 3.60 -4.77 7.14
N GLY A 119 4.29 -4.07 6.24
CA GLY A 119 5.48 -4.59 5.60
C GLY A 119 5.86 -3.81 4.35
N MET A 120 7.06 -4.11 3.86
CA MET A 120 7.65 -3.51 2.67
C MET A 120 7.99 -4.57 1.63
N THR A 121 7.95 -4.20 0.35
CA THR A 121 8.17 -5.11 -0.77
C THR A 121 8.63 -4.32 -1.99
N PRO A 122 9.43 -4.87 -2.90
CA PRO A 122 9.77 -4.19 -4.14
C PRO A 122 8.62 -4.27 -5.16
N TYR A 123 8.70 -3.41 -6.18
CA TYR A 123 8.02 -3.64 -7.45
C TYR A 123 8.89 -4.48 -8.37
N VAL A 124 8.27 -5.28 -9.21
CA VAL A 124 8.90 -5.91 -10.36
C VAL A 124 8.29 -5.33 -11.65
N MET A 125 9.12 -4.84 -12.55
CA MET A 125 8.68 -4.47 -13.90
C MET A 125 8.49 -5.75 -14.70
N ILE A 126 7.25 -6.03 -15.08
CA ILE A 126 6.87 -7.23 -15.83
C ILE A 126 6.37 -6.86 -17.23
N ALA A 127 6.64 -7.74 -18.20
CA ALA A 127 6.11 -7.68 -19.56
C ALA A 127 5.61 -9.07 -20.00
N ALA A 128 4.89 -9.13 -21.13
CA ALA A 128 4.48 -10.40 -21.71
C ALA A 128 5.70 -11.26 -22.06
N ARG A 129 5.67 -12.56 -21.72
CA ARG A 129 6.72 -13.49 -22.15
C ARG A 129 6.66 -13.67 -23.68
N GLY A 130 7.81 -13.48 -24.34
CA GLY A 130 7.86 -13.51 -25.82
C GLY A 130 7.20 -12.31 -26.51
N GLY A 131 6.83 -11.27 -25.77
CA GLY A 131 6.25 -10.04 -26.30
C GLY A 131 7.24 -9.13 -27.02
N ALA A 132 6.78 -7.95 -27.42
CA ALA A 132 7.54 -6.98 -28.21
C ALA A 132 8.77 -6.41 -27.48
N TYR A 133 8.80 -6.47 -26.13
CA TYR A 133 9.84 -5.87 -25.31
C TYR A 133 10.53 -6.92 -24.43
N PRO A 134 11.45 -7.73 -24.97
CA PRO A 134 12.09 -8.84 -24.24
C PRO A 134 13.07 -8.37 -23.16
N THR A 135 13.52 -7.10 -23.20
CA THR A 135 14.45 -6.50 -22.25
C THR A 135 14.05 -5.08 -21.89
N LEU A 136 14.50 -4.59 -20.75
CA LEU A 136 14.34 -3.19 -20.35
C LEU A 136 14.92 -2.23 -21.40
N LYS A 137 16.09 -2.57 -21.96
CA LYS A 137 16.72 -1.75 -23.03
C LYS A 137 15.83 -1.65 -24.26
N ALA A 138 15.24 -2.75 -24.73
CA ALA A 138 14.34 -2.74 -25.89
C ALA A 138 13.10 -1.88 -25.64
N LEU A 139 12.53 -1.95 -24.43
CA LEU A 139 11.39 -1.10 -24.03
C LEU A 139 11.76 0.39 -24.07
N ILE A 140 12.93 0.76 -23.51
CA ILE A 140 13.37 2.15 -23.44
C ILE A 140 13.69 2.69 -24.84
N ASP A 141 14.37 1.91 -25.68
CA ASP A 141 14.68 2.31 -27.06
C ASP A 141 13.37 2.55 -27.87
N ALA A 142 12.38 1.68 -27.70
CA ALA A 142 11.06 1.86 -28.32
C ALA A 142 10.33 3.11 -27.80
N ALA A 143 10.42 3.39 -26.50
CA ALA A 143 9.80 4.58 -25.91
C ALA A 143 10.48 5.88 -26.35
N LYS A 144 11.79 5.86 -26.58
CA LYS A 144 12.54 6.98 -27.18
C LYS A 144 12.17 7.21 -28.65
N ALA A 145 11.97 6.12 -29.40
CA ALA A 145 11.55 6.20 -30.82
C ALA A 145 10.09 6.65 -30.99
N LYS A 146 9.22 6.33 -30.02
CA LYS A 146 7.79 6.64 -30.05
C LYS A 146 7.33 7.28 -28.74
N PRO A 147 7.70 8.54 -28.44
CA PRO A 147 7.40 9.20 -27.17
C PRO A 147 5.91 9.28 -26.92
N GLY A 148 5.46 8.87 -25.72
CA GLY A 148 4.06 8.90 -25.32
C GLY A 148 3.15 7.84 -25.96
N GLN A 149 3.72 6.88 -26.72
CA GLN A 149 2.93 5.84 -27.42
C GLN A 149 3.10 4.44 -26.80
N ILE A 150 4.01 4.25 -25.87
CA ILE A 150 4.22 2.96 -25.20
C ILE A 150 3.27 2.85 -24.03
N PRO A 151 2.23 1.99 -24.12
CA PRO A 151 1.25 1.85 -23.05
C PRO A 151 1.80 1.04 -21.87
N PHE A 152 1.64 1.55 -20.66
CA PHE A 152 1.91 0.78 -19.45
C PHE A 152 0.65 0.64 -18.60
N ALA A 153 0.53 -0.47 -17.88
CA ALA A 153 -0.56 -0.70 -16.97
C ALA A 153 -0.32 -0.05 -15.59
N SER A 154 -1.39 0.42 -14.95
CA SER A 154 -1.35 0.82 -13.54
C SER A 154 -2.60 0.34 -12.79
N ALA A 155 -2.54 0.27 -11.47
CA ALA A 155 -3.71 -0.03 -10.62
C ALA A 155 -4.62 1.20 -10.41
N GLY A 156 -4.60 2.12 -11.36
CA GLY A 156 -5.38 3.35 -11.39
C GLY A 156 -4.51 4.60 -11.34
N VAL A 157 -5.07 5.71 -11.81
CA VAL A 157 -4.43 7.03 -11.69
C VAL A 157 -4.19 7.33 -10.21
N GLY A 158 -3.03 7.88 -9.87
CA GLY A 158 -2.64 8.15 -8.47
C GLY A 158 -2.21 6.92 -7.67
N SER A 159 -2.32 5.70 -8.23
CA SER A 159 -1.81 4.51 -7.55
C SER A 159 -0.29 4.52 -7.43
N SER A 160 0.24 3.79 -6.45
CA SER A 160 1.68 3.64 -6.27
C SER A 160 2.37 2.96 -7.47
N THR A 161 1.66 2.07 -8.19
CA THR A 161 2.15 1.42 -9.41
C THR A 161 2.24 2.39 -10.59
N HIS A 162 1.31 3.35 -10.69
CA HIS A 162 1.38 4.46 -11.63
C HIS A 162 2.64 5.29 -11.36
N MET A 163 2.84 5.69 -10.11
CA MET A 163 3.97 6.52 -9.70
C MET A 163 5.32 5.82 -9.91
N ALA A 164 5.39 4.51 -9.62
CA ALA A 164 6.60 3.73 -9.84
C ALA A 164 7.00 3.69 -11.33
N ALA A 165 6.03 3.54 -12.23
CA ALA A 165 6.27 3.54 -13.68
C ALA A 165 6.69 4.93 -14.20
N GLU A 166 6.01 5.98 -13.77
CA GLU A 166 6.36 7.36 -14.15
C GLU A 166 7.75 7.77 -13.64
N TYR A 167 8.15 7.29 -12.47
CA TYR A 167 9.50 7.54 -11.98
C TYR A 167 10.56 6.80 -12.82
N VAL A 168 10.26 5.57 -13.30
CA VAL A 168 11.13 4.91 -14.30
C VAL A 168 11.23 5.77 -15.57
N ALA A 169 10.10 6.26 -16.07
CA ALA A 169 10.08 7.09 -17.28
C ALA A 169 10.91 8.36 -17.10
N GLN A 170 10.81 9.02 -15.95
CA GLN A 170 11.60 10.20 -15.61
C GLN A 170 13.11 9.91 -15.64
N VAL A 171 13.56 8.88 -14.91
CA VAL A 171 15.01 8.58 -14.81
C VAL A 171 15.58 8.03 -16.12
N ALA A 172 14.73 7.42 -16.96
CA ALA A 172 15.10 6.94 -18.29
C ALA A 172 14.99 8.02 -19.38
N GLY A 173 14.42 9.17 -19.08
CA GLY A 173 14.22 10.25 -20.05
C GLY A 173 13.26 9.87 -21.18
N ILE A 174 12.20 9.11 -20.90
CA ILE A 174 11.19 8.64 -21.84
C ILE A 174 9.80 9.17 -21.50
N LYS A 175 8.90 9.15 -22.49
CA LYS A 175 7.46 9.40 -22.31
C LYS A 175 6.68 8.13 -22.57
N ILE A 176 5.75 7.79 -21.67
CA ILE A 176 4.93 6.58 -21.70
C ILE A 176 3.44 6.95 -21.58
N LEU A 177 2.55 6.01 -21.86
CA LEU A 177 1.10 6.21 -21.82
C LEU A 177 0.47 5.34 -20.73
N ASN A 178 -0.12 5.96 -19.71
CA ASN A 178 -0.77 5.22 -18.64
C ASN A 178 -2.14 4.65 -19.08
N ILE A 179 -2.32 3.33 -18.88
CA ILE A 179 -3.60 2.62 -19.01
C ILE A 179 -4.05 2.20 -17.60
N PRO A 180 -5.01 2.92 -16.99
CA PRO A 180 -5.41 2.67 -15.61
C PRO A 180 -6.42 1.54 -15.48
N TYR A 181 -6.22 0.66 -14.50
CA TYR A 181 -7.13 -0.41 -14.07
C TYR A 181 -7.59 -0.19 -12.63
N LYS A 182 -8.46 -1.06 -12.10
CA LYS A 182 -8.94 -0.98 -10.72
C LYS A 182 -8.02 -1.69 -9.71
N GLY A 183 -7.03 -2.45 -10.20
CA GLY A 183 -6.08 -3.18 -9.37
C GLY A 183 -5.06 -3.97 -10.19
N SER A 184 -4.21 -4.76 -9.51
CA SER A 184 -3.15 -5.54 -10.15
C SER A 184 -3.67 -6.67 -11.05
N PRO A 185 -4.73 -7.42 -10.71
CA PRO A 185 -5.16 -8.54 -11.54
C PRO A 185 -5.49 -8.16 -12.97
N GLU A 186 -6.27 -7.11 -13.18
CA GLU A 186 -6.66 -6.64 -14.53
C GLU A 186 -5.44 -6.09 -15.29
N ALA A 187 -4.58 -5.32 -14.60
CA ALA A 187 -3.33 -4.80 -15.17
C ALA A 187 -2.41 -5.94 -15.64
N ILE A 188 -2.29 -7.00 -14.85
CA ILE A 188 -1.47 -8.19 -15.17
C ILE A 188 -2.06 -8.94 -16.37
N GLN A 189 -3.38 -9.14 -16.44
CA GLN A 189 -4.01 -9.85 -17.55
C GLN A 189 -3.77 -9.12 -18.88
N ASP A 190 -3.88 -7.80 -18.89
CA ASP A 190 -3.66 -7.00 -20.09
C ASP A 190 -2.17 -6.94 -20.47
N THR A 191 -1.27 -7.00 -19.48
CA THR A 191 0.17 -7.12 -19.74
C THR A 191 0.51 -8.50 -20.33
N ILE A 192 -0.06 -9.61 -19.80
CA ILE A 192 0.10 -10.96 -20.38
C ILE A 192 -0.39 -11.00 -21.83
N ALA A 193 -1.53 -10.36 -22.10
CA ALA A 193 -2.12 -10.30 -23.43
C ALA A 193 -1.38 -9.37 -24.42
N GLY A 194 -0.33 -8.65 -23.96
CA GLY A 194 0.42 -7.69 -24.78
C GLY A 194 -0.34 -6.41 -25.11
N ARG A 195 -1.49 -6.14 -24.47
CA ARG A 195 -2.24 -4.89 -24.62
C ARG A 195 -1.54 -3.71 -23.96
N THR A 196 -0.75 -3.98 -22.91
CA THR A 196 0.20 -3.03 -22.31
C THR A 196 1.61 -3.58 -22.44
N ALA A 197 2.59 -2.68 -22.61
CA ALA A 197 3.99 -3.03 -22.79
C ALA A 197 4.61 -3.58 -21.49
N PHE A 198 4.23 -3.00 -20.36
CA PHE A 198 4.73 -3.40 -19.05
C PHE A 198 3.78 -2.95 -17.92
N TYR A 199 4.03 -3.52 -16.75
CA TYR A 199 3.42 -3.14 -15.49
C TYR A 199 4.46 -3.12 -14.37
N MET A 200 4.47 -2.09 -13.52
CA MET A 200 5.23 -2.06 -12.28
C MET A 200 4.43 -2.77 -11.19
N ALA A 201 4.49 -4.10 -11.20
CA ALA A 201 3.70 -4.94 -10.33
C ALA A 201 4.28 -4.99 -8.90
N PRO A 202 3.45 -4.97 -7.86
CA PRO A 202 3.86 -5.48 -6.56
C PRO A 202 4.40 -6.91 -6.72
N ILE A 203 5.60 -7.21 -6.22
CA ILE A 203 6.23 -8.52 -6.47
C ILE A 203 5.34 -9.69 -6.03
N ASN A 204 4.62 -9.54 -4.91
CA ASN A 204 3.71 -10.54 -4.37
C ASN A 204 2.53 -10.91 -5.31
N THR A 205 2.26 -10.10 -6.33
CA THR A 205 1.22 -10.39 -7.34
C THR A 205 1.77 -11.04 -8.60
N ALA A 206 3.09 -11.03 -8.80
CA ALA A 206 3.72 -11.43 -10.06
C ALA A 206 4.62 -12.66 -9.94
N ILE A 207 5.10 -13.03 -8.74
CA ILE A 207 6.06 -14.13 -8.52
C ILE A 207 5.60 -15.42 -9.20
N GLY A 208 4.38 -15.86 -8.95
CA GLY A 208 3.84 -17.11 -9.52
C GLY A 208 3.86 -17.09 -11.05
N LEU A 209 3.37 -16.00 -11.65
CA LEU A 209 3.27 -15.86 -13.10
C LEU A 209 4.62 -15.75 -13.80
N VAL A 210 5.61 -15.16 -13.14
CA VAL A 210 7.00 -15.15 -13.64
C VAL A 210 7.62 -16.54 -13.53
N SER A 211 7.40 -17.24 -12.41
CA SER A 211 7.90 -18.61 -12.21
C SER A 211 7.27 -19.61 -13.20
N GLU A 212 5.99 -19.41 -13.54
CA GLU A 212 5.27 -20.18 -14.57
C GLU A 212 5.70 -19.81 -16.01
N GLY A 213 6.54 -18.80 -16.18
CA GLY A 213 6.99 -18.34 -17.50
C GLY A 213 5.91 -17.61 -18.32
N ARG A 214 4.85 -17.12 -17.70
CA ARG A 214 3.79 -16.33 -18.36
C ARG A 214 4.19 -14.87 -18.51
N LEU A 215 5.01 -14.37 -17.60
CA LEU A 215 5.55 -13.01 -17.60
C LEU A 215 7.09 -13.05 -17.60
N ALA A 216 7.69 -12.04 -18.19
CA ALA A 216 9.13 -11.79 -18.14
C ALA A 216 9.42 -10.63 -17.17
N PRO A 217 10.33 -10.79 -16.19
CA PRO A 217 10.78 -9.67 -15.37
C PRO A 217 11.80 -8.84 -16.16
N LEU A 218 11.50 -7.56 -16.40
CA LEU A 218 12.42 -6.62 -17.03
C LEU A 218 13.36 -5.94 -16.01
N GLY A 219 12.95 -5.92 -14.73
CA GLY A 219 13.75 -5.36 -13.66
C GLY A 219 13.01 -5.36 -12.32
N ILE A 220 13.73 -5.07 -11.24
CA ILE A 220 13.18 -4.91 -9.90
C ILE A 220 13.54 -3.53 -9.34
N SER A 221 12.65 -2.96 -8.53
CA SER A 221 12.79 -1.59 -8.03
C SER A 221 13.79 -1.43 -6.88
N SER A 222 14.06 -2.50 -6.15
CA SER A 222 15.04 -2.50 -5.05
C SER A 222 16.48 -2.52 -5.57
N ARG A 223 17.40 -1.93 -4.80
CA ARG A 223 18.84 -2.01 -5.09
C ARG A 223 19.41 -3.42 -4.92
N ARG A 224 18.78 -4.26 -4.09
CA ARG A 224 19.18 -5.64 -3.86
C ARG A 224 18.30 -6.57 -4.69
N ARG A 225 18.90 -7.65 -5.19
CA ARG A 225 18.16 -8.75 -5.83
C ARG A 225 17.20 -9.38 -4.84
N SER A 226 16.03 -9.78 -5.32
CA SER A 226 15.06 -10.49 -4.51
C SER A 226 15.40 -11.99 -4.47
N GLU A 227 15.41 -12.58 -3.28
CA GLU A 227 15.63 -14.02 -3.12
C GLU A 227 14.49 -14.86 -3.73
N VAL A 228 13.25 -14.32 -3.69
CA VAL A 228 12.08 -14.99 -4.25
C VAL A 228 11.93 -14.81 -5.76
N LEU A 229 12.68 -13.88 -6.36
CA LEU A 229 12.67 -13.64 -7.81
C LEU A 229 14.07 -13.23 -8.31
N PRO A 230 15.08 -14.14 -8.22
CA PRO A 230 16.48 -13.80 -8.54
C PRO A 230 16.72 -13.44 -10.00
N ALA A 231 15.81 -13.84 -10.91
CA ALA A 231 15.86 -13.44 -12.31
C ALA A 231 15.60 -11.95 -12.57
N ALA A 232 14.96 -11.24 -11.62
CA ALA A 232 14.71 -9.81 -11.75
C ALA A 232 15.94 -9.00 -11.35
N VAL A 233 16.64 -8.47 -12.34
CA VAL A 233 17.83 -7.63 -12.13
C VAL A 233 17.41 -6.25 -11.60
N PRO A 234 18.06 -5.69 -10.56
CA PRO A 234 17.81 -4.33 -10.11
C PRO A 234 17.88 -3.30 -11.25
N LEU A 235 16.90 -2.39 -11.31
CA LEU A 235 16.94 -1.29 -12.27
C LEU A 235 18.19 -0.43 -12.08
N ALA A 236 18.67 -0.32 -10.84
CA ALA A 236 19.91 0.37 -10.51
C ALA A 236 21.14 -0.24 -11.21
N GLU A 237 21.19 -1.57 -11.39
CA GLU A 237 22.25 -2.28 -12.12
C GLU A 237 22.11 -2.16 -13.66
N GLN A 238 20.93 -1.74 -14.15
CA GLN A 238 20.60 -1.63 -15.57
C GLN A 238 20.71 -0.19 -16.12
N GLY A 239 21.48 0.68 -15.45
CA GLY A 239 21.74 2.05 -15.88
C GLY A 239 20.90 3.12 -15.16
N PHE A 240 20.16 2.76 -14.12
CA PHE A 240 19.31 3.68 -13.34
C PHE A 240 19.72 3.72 -11.85
N PRO A 241 20.95 4.11 -11.50
CA PRO A 241 21.48 3.99 -10.13
C PRO A 241 20.71 4.83 -9.10
N ALA A 242 19.97 5.84 -9.55
CA ALA A 242 19.11 6.65 -8.68
C ALA A 242 17.74 5.99 -8.39
N TYR A 243 17.37 4.92 -9.11
CA TYR A 243 16.09 4.26 -8.92
C TYR A 243 16.15 3.31 -7.73
N ASP A 244 15.44 3.67 -6.68
CA ASP A 244 15.26 2.85 -5.48
C ASP A 244 13.89 3.18 -4.89
N VAL A 245 12.89 2.36 -5.19
CA VAL A 245 11.50 2.58 -4.79
C VAL A 245 10.98 1.34 -4.09
N THR A 246 10.46 1.53 -2.91
CA THR A 246 9.86 0.47 -2.10
C THR A 246 8.36 0.65 -2.04
N LEU A 247 7.62 -0.41 -2.31
CA LEU A 247 6.21 -0.51 -2.01
C LEU A 247 6.06 -0.86 -0.54
N TRP A 248 5.04 -0.32 0.10
CA TRP A 248 4.69 -0.65 1.47
C TRP A 248 3.17 -0.75 1.63
N PHE A 249 2.75 -1.47 2.66
CA PHE A 249 1.35 -1.65 3.02
C PHE A 249 1.14 -1.15 4.44
N GLY A 250 0.08 -0.39 4.65
CA GLY A 250 -0.28 0.16 5.94
C GLY A 250 -1.72 -0.11 6.32
N MET A 251 -2.01 0.10 7.59
CA MET A 251 -3.35 0.02 8.17
C MET A 251 -3.72 1.37 8.79
N TRP A 252 -4.97 1.77 8.56
CA TRP A 252 -5.52 3.06 9.00
C TRP A 252 -6.92 2.90 9.58
N ALA A 253 -7.32 3.90 10.35
CA ALA A 253 -8.68 4.06 10.88
C ALA A 253 -9.19 5.49 10.62
N PRO A 254 -10.50 5.79 10.75
CA PRO A 254 -11.02 7.16 10.70
C PRO A 254 -10.40 8.04 11.79
N ALA A 255 -10.20 9.33 11.49
CA ALA A 255 -9.81 10.30 12.51
C ALA A 255 -10.84 10.33 13.65
N GLY A 256 -10.36 10.53 14.89
CA GLY A 256 -11.21 10.45 16.08
C GLY A 256 -11.35 9.04 16.69
N THR A 257 -10.79 8.00 16.04
CA THR A 257 -10.66 6.67 16.67
C THR A 257 -9.89 6.81 18.00
N PRO A 258 -10.41 6.29 19.13
CA PRO A 258 -9.79 6.48 20.44
C PRO A 258 -8.33 6.01 20.46
N PRO A 259 -7.40 6.80 21.02
CA PRO A 259 -5.97 6.45 21.05
C PRO A 259 -5.70 5.06 21.66
N ALA A 260 -6.43 4.66 22.67
CA ALA A 260 -6.30 3.34 23.30
C ALA A 260 -6.66 2.21 22.33
N VAL A 261 -7.63 2.40 21.43
CA VAL A 261 -8.00 1.45 20.39
C VAL A 261 -6.90 1.37 19.33
N VAL A 262 -6.37 2.51 18.88
CA VAL A 262 -5.25 2.58 17.92
C VAL A 262 -4.03 1.85 18.47
N GLN A 263 -3.65 2.13 19.71
CA GLN A 263 -2.53 1.48 20.39
C GLN A 263 -2.73 -0.03 20.52
N ARG A 264 -3.93 -0.49 20.87
CA ARG A 264 -4.26 -1.90 20.97
C ARG A 264 -4.17 -2.59 19.60
N LEU A 265 -4.74 -1.99 18.56
CA LEU A 265 -4.64 -2.51 17.19
C LEU A 265 -3.18 -2.59 16.73
N ASN A 266 -2.39 -1.53 16.94
CA ASN A 266 -0.96 -1.51 16.60
C ASN A 266 -0.20 -2.63 17.31
N ALA A 267 -0.40 -2.81 18.62
CA ALA A 267 0.24 -3.88 19.38
C ALA A 267 -0.12 -5.27 18.85
N GLN A 268 -1.39 -5.50 18.50
CA GLN A 268 -1.83 -6.78 17.94
C GLN A 268 -1.26 -7.02 16.55
N VAL A 269 -1.24 -6.01 15.67
CA VAL A 269 -0.59 -6.08 14.36
C VAL A 269 0.90 -6.38 14.52
N ALA A 270 1.60 -5.69 15.39
CA ALA A 270 3.03 -5.92 15.66
C ALA A 270 3.32 -7.35 16.16
N SER A 271 2.41 -7.93 16.96
CA SER A 271 2.49 -9.34 17.40
C SER A 271 2.24 -10.30 16.24
N VAL A 272 1.21 -10.04 15.42
CA VAL A 272 0.86 -10.85 14.22
C VAL A 272 2.03 -10.87 13.23
N LEU A 273 2.67 -9.73 12.99
CA LEU A 273 3.82 -9.64 12.06
C LEU A 273 5.07 -10.39 12.54
N LYS A 274 5.15 -10.74 13.83
CA LYS A 274 6.20 -11.60 14.41
C LYS A 274 5.82 -13.08 14.41
N ASN A 275 4.56 -13.42 14.12
CA ASN A 275 4.13 -14.80 14.05
C ASN A 275 4.88 -15.53 12.92
N ARG A 276 5.42 -16.71 13.24
CA ARG A 276 6.23 -17.49 12.30
C ARG A 276 5.51 -17.80 10.99
N GLU A 277 4.23 -18.14 11.06
CA GLU A 277 3.43 -18.44 9.85
C GLU A 277 3.29 -17.20 8.97
N VAL A 278 3.06 -16.01 9.56
CA VAL A 278 2.98 -14.74 8.83
C VAL A 278 4.32 -14.39 8.19
N VAL A 279 5.43 -14.52 8.94
CA VAL A 279 6.78 -14.27 8.43
C VAL A 279 7.09 -15.18 7.24
N GLU A 280 6.76 -16.48 7.35
CA GLU A 280 6.97 -17.46 6.27
C GLU A 280 6.08 -17.16 5.04
N GLN A 281 4.78 -16.81 5.25
CA GLN A 281 3.88 -16.46 4.16
C GLN A 281 4.31 -15.18 3.45
N PHE A 282 4.64 -14.13 4.21
CA PHE A 282 5.13 -12.87 3.67
C PHE A 282 6.45 -13.06 2.93
N GLY A 283 7.40 -13.83 3.51
CA GLY A 283 8.68 -14.13 2.89
C GLY A 283 8.54 -14.80 1.51
N LYS A 284 7.65 -15.82 1.39
CA LYS A 284 7.35 -16.49 0.10
C LYS A 284 6.76 -15.52 -0.94
N LEU A 285 6.16 -14.44 -0.50
CA LEU A 285 5.56 -13.39 -1.35
C LEU A 285 6.51 -12.21 -1.58
N GLY A 286 7.73 -12.26 -1.05
CA GLY A 286 8.70 -11.16 -1.16
C GLY A 286 8.31 -9.93 -0.34
N ILE A 287 7.49 -10.09 0.69
CA ILE A 287 7.11 -9.02 1.62
C ILE A 287 7.99 -9.19 2.87
N GLY A 288 8.73 -8.14 3.23
CA GLY A 288 9.41 -8.04 4.52
C GLY A 288 8.43 -7.50 5.57
N PRO A 289 7.98 -8.32 6.56
CA PRO A 289 7.12 -7.81 7.63
C PRO A 289 7.86 -6.76 8.44
N GLN A 290 7.22 -5.62 8.68
CA GLN A 290 7.80 -4.52 9.45
C GLN A 290 6.70 -3.78 10.18
N SER A 291 6.85 -3.58 11.50
CA SER A 291 5.94 -2.77 12.29
C SER A 291 6.59 -1.46 12.70
N MET A 292 5.77 -0.43 12.82
CA MET A 292 6.13 0.88 13.39
C MET A 292 5.08 1.26 14.43
N ALA A 293 5.48 2.03 15.45
CA ALA A 293 4.50 2.69 16.33
C ALA A 293 3.64 3.67 15.51
N PRO A 294 2.39 3.97 15.92
CA PRO A 294 1.50 4.84 15.13
C PRO A 294 2.12 6.19 14.77
N GLU A 295 2.81 6.83 15.71
CA GLU A 295 3.46 8.12 15.49
C GLU A 295 4.65 8.04 14.54
N GLU A 296 5.40 6.93 14.58
CA GLU A 296 6.50 6.66 13.65
C GLU A 296 5.95 6.40 12.25
N PHE A 297 4.91 5.58 12.14
CA PHE A 297 4.24 5.32 10.87
C PHE A 297 3.66 6.61 10.27
N GLY A 298 3.05 7.47 11.09
CA GLY A 298 2.58 8.78 10.63
C GLY A 298 3.70 9.70 10.13
N ARG A 299 4.88 9.68 10.75
CA ARG A 299 6.06 10.41 10.22
C ARG A 299 6.51 9.84 8.89
N PHE A 300 6.54 8.52 8.77
CA PHE A 300 6.88 7.83 7.53
C PHE A 300 5.88 8.18 6.41
N VAL A 301 4.58 8.12 6.65
CA VAL A 301 3.54 8.50 5.66
C VAL A 301 3.74 9.94 5.18
N ARG A 302 4.00 10.89 6.07
CA ARG A 302 4.28 12.30 5.70
C ARG A 302 5.52 12.43 4.82
N SER A 303 6.58 11.69 5.11
CA SER A 303 7.79 11.70 4.29
C SER A 303 7.54 11.12 2.89
N GLU A 304 6.72 10.08 2.80
CA GLU A 304 6.32 9.47 1.54
C GLU A 304 5.46 10.42 0.68
N ILE A 305 4.50 11.11 1.27
CA ILE A 305 3.71 12.16 0.58
C ILE A 305 4.66 13.20 -0.05
N THR A 306 5.62 13.70 0.71
CA THR A 306 6.62 14.67 0.22
C THR A 306 7.45 14.09 -0.93
N THR A 307 7.82 12.82 -0.83
CA THR A 307 8.56 12.12 -1.88
C THR A 307 7.75 12.01 -3.16
N TYR A 308 6.47 11.59 -3.08
CA TYR A 308 5.60 11.53 -4.26
C TYR A 308 5.33 12.90 -4.88
N GLN A 309 5.13 13.95 -4.07
CA GLN A 309 4.99 15.32 -4.56
C GLN A 309 6.22 15.77 -5.35
N ARG A 310 7.43 15.42 -4.88
CA ARG A 310 8.67 15.69 -5.59
C ARG A 310 8.74 14.93 -6.92
N ILE A 311 8.39 13.64 -6.95
CA ILE A 311 8.37 12.83 -8.17
C ILE A 311 7.39 13.42 -9.19
N VAL A 312 6.16 13.74 -8.79
CA VAL A 312 5.14 14.34 -9.66
C VAL A 312 5.64 15.63 -10.28
N LYS A 313 6.25 16.50 -9.47
CA LYS A 313 6.80 17.79 -9.94
C LYS A 313 7.96 17.58 -10.91
N GLN A 314 8.91 16.68 -10.60
CA GLN A 314 10.10 16.45 -11.41
C GLN A 314 9.78 15.73 -12.73
N ALA A 315 8.84 14.78 -12.71
CA ALA A 315 8.39 14.04 -13.87
C ALA A 315 7.34 14.80 -14.71
N ALA A 316 6.93 16.00 -14.26
CA ALA A 316 5.85 16.78 -14.86
C ALA A 316 4.57 15.94 -15.10
N ILE A 317 4.24 15.04 -14.16
CA ILE A 317 3.07 14.17 -14.26
C ILE A 317 1.82 15.04 -14.18
N PRO A 318 0.87 14.95 -15.15
CA PRO A 318 -0.33 15.73 -15.12
C PRO A 318 -1.18 15.40 -13.88
N GLN A 319 -1.50 16.44 -13.09
CA GLN A 319 -2.46 16.30 -11.99
C GLN A 319 -3.88 16.18 -12.55
N GLN A 320 -4.69 15.38 -11.87
CA GLN A 320 -6.11 15.11 -12.21
C GLN A 320 -7.05 16.09 -11.50
#